data_e02c80da30beabaa44755c47e17c37e7
#
_entry.id   e02c80da30beabaa44755c47e17c37e7
#
_cell.length_a   1.000
_cell.length_b   1.000
_cell.length_c   1.000
_cell.angle_alpha   90.00
_cell.angle_beta   90.00
_cell.angle_gamma   90.00
#
_symmetry.space_group_name_H-M   'P 1'
#
loop_
_entity.id
_entity.type
_entity.pdbx_description
1 polymer ?
#
loop_
_entity_poly.entity_id
_entity_poly.type
_entity_poly.pdbx_seq_one_letter_code
_entity_poly.pdbx_strand_id
1 'polypeptide(L)'
;MKTPIVALGALVAALAAAPSLADTSGKKIAFSNNYAGNSWRQAMLSSYDAVAKRAVADKVVKAADVFTTADKAVPTQAAQIQNLILQGYDAIVINASSPDALNGAIKKACDTGIIVVSFDGIVTEPCAYRVVVDFKEMGRQEVVQMAAFLPKGGNLLEIRGLAGTSIDDEIHAGILAGVAAHPQFKIVATVTGDWDQTTAQKAVATVLPSLPPIVGVVDQGGDGYGAAQAFAAAGRPRPTIIMGNRQDELAWWKEQKAKDGYTTWSASIAPGVSTLAFWVAQQVLNGRKDIPHDLRVPFLAFTQGDFESALPKIPTGSVATKEYTQAEAIAAIQSNLKK
;
A
#
# COMPACT_ATOMS: atom_id res chain seq x y z
N MET A 1 64.20 -39.88 -37.76
CA MET A 1 62.84 -39.38 -37.97
C MET A 1 62.11 -39.46 -36.63
N LYS A 2 61.82 -38.31 -36.02
CA LYS A 2 61.13 -38.19 -34.70
C LYS A 2 59.71 -37.69 -34.96
N THR A 3 58.73 -38.52 -34.66
CA THR A 3 57.29 -38.18 -34.72
C THR A 3 56.87 -37.38 -33.48
N PRO A 4 56.12 -36.27 -33.62
CA PRO A 4 55.56 -35.58 -32.47
C PRO A 4 54.22 -36.17 -32.04
N ILE A 5 54.10 -36.40 -30.72
CA ILE A 5 52.86 -36.80 -30.06
C ILE A 5 52.04 -35.54 -29.87
N VAL A 6 50.87 -35.45 -30.47
CA VAL A 6 49.87 -34.38 -30.25
C VAL A 6 48.99 -34.83 -29.07
N ALA A 7 49.12 -34.10 -27.95
CA ALA A 7 48.25 -34.29 -26.78
C ALA A 7 46.93 -33.53 -27.02
N LEU A 8 45.84 -34.27 -27.14
CA LEU A 8 44.46 -33.73 -27.26
C LEU A 8 43.95 -33.43 -25.85
N GLY A 9 43.99 -32.16 -25.45
CA GLY A 9 43.42 -31.71 -24.17
C GLY A 9 41.88 -31.65 -24.27
N ALA A 10 41.21 -32.53 -23.55
CA ALA A 10 39.74 -32.48 -23.40
C ALA A 10 39.35 -31.31 -22.46
N LEU A 11 38.73 -30.29 -23.05
CA LEU A 11 38.13 -29.18 -22.32
C LEU A 11 36.79 -29.64 -21.72
N VAL A 12 36.75 -29.97 -20.42
CA VAL A 12 35.51 -30.26 -19.70
C VAL A 12 34.83 -28.92 -19.41
N ALA A 13 33.84 -28.56 -20.19
CA ALA A 13 32.94 -27.43 -19.89
C ALA A 13 32.04 -27.82 -18.72
N ALA A 14 32.30 -27.28 -17.54
CA ALA A 14 31.42 -27.38 -16.39
C ALA A 14 30.16 -26.52 -16.72
N LEU A 15 29.06 -27.16 -17.13
CA LEU A 15 27.76 -26.53 -17.12
C LEU A 15 27.39 -26.24 -15.66
N ALA A 16 27.48 -24.96 -15.25
CA ALA A 16 26.85 -24.50 -14.05
C ALA A 16 25.34 -24.68 -14.20
N ALA A 17 24.77 -25.70 -13.53
CA ALA A 17 23.33 -25.90 -13.47
C ALA A 17 22.73 -24.67 -12.78
N ALA A 18 22.00 -23.84 -13.52
CA ALA A 18 21.17 -22.80 -12.93
C ALA A 18 20.22 -23.48 -11.94
N PRO A 19 20.01 -22.92 -10.74
CA PRO A 19 19.08 -23.50 -9.77
C PRO A 19 17.71 -23.65 -10.44
N SER A 20 17.25 -24.89 -10.54
CA SER A 20 15.89 -25.17 -11.00
C SER A 20 14.93 -24.56 -10.00
N LEU A 21 14.11 -23.61 -10.46
CA LEU A 21 13.03 -23.07 -9.67
C LEU A 21 12.03 -24.18 -9.34
N ALA A 22 11.49 -24.20 -8.13
CA ALA A 22 10.53 -25.21 -7.72
C ALA A 22 9.18 -25.01 -8.41
N ASP A 23 8.50 -26.11 -8.75
CA ASP A 23 7.14 -26.05 -9.29
C ASP A 23 6.15 -25.60 -8.19
N THR A 24 5.39 -24.55 -8.44
CA THR A 24 4.36 -24.04 -7.53
C THR A 24 2.93 -24.43 -7.94
N SER A 25 2.76 -25.20 -9.01
CA SER A 25 1.44 -25.61 -9.53
C SER A 25 0.59 -26.42 -8.53
N GLY A 26 1.23 -27.06 -7.56
CA GLY A 26 0.58 -27.77 -6.45
C GLY A 26 0.33 -26.91 -5.20
N LYS A 27 0.80 -25.66 -5.17
CA LYS A 27 0.80 -24.80 -3.98
C LYS A 27 -0.51 -24.02 -3.81
N LYS A 28 -0.91 -23.77 -2.56
CA LYS A 28 -2.09 -22.98 -2.18
C LYS A 28 -1.68 -21.73 -1.46
N ILE A 29 -2.18 -20.58 -1.90
CA ILE A 29 -1.94 -19.26 -1.30
C ILE A 29 -3.26 -18.73 -0.76
N ALA A 30 -3.31 -18.35 0.53
CA ALA A 30 -4.45 -17.65 1.12
C ALA A 30 -4.18 -16.17 1.23
N PHE A 31 -5.19 -15.34 1.10
CA PHE A 31 -5.15 -13.94 1.50
C PHE A 31 -6.05 -13.71 2.71
N SER A 32 -5.47 -13.34 3.86
CA SER A 32 -6.17 -12.93 5.07
C SER A 32 -6.26 -11.41 5.12
N ASN A 33 -7.45 -10.87 4.90
CA ASN A 33 -7.74 -9.45 4.90
C ASN A 33 -8.51 -9.04 6.15
N ASN A 34 -8.14 -7.92 6.77
CA ASN A 34 -8.70 -7.44 8.05
C ASN A 34 -9.96 -6.58 7.91
N TYR A 35 -10.30 -6.11 6.68
CA TYR A 35 -11.38 -5.14 6.49
C TYR A 35 -11.70 -4.93 5.00
N ALA A 36 -12.97 -4.67 4.67
CA ALA A 36 -13.41 -4.47 3.28
C ALA A 36 -14.36 -3.26 3.09
N GLY A 37 -14.46 -2.36 4.07
CA GLY A 37 -15.53 -1.35 4.13
C GLY A 37 -15.32 -0.07 3.31
N ASN A 38 -14.16 0.15 2.67
CA ASN A 38 -13.91 1.35 1.88
C ASN A 38 -13.52 1.03 0.43
N SER A 39 -13.53 2.05 -0.45
CA SER A 39 -13.23 1.88 -1.88
C SER A 39 -11.82 1.37 -2.15
N TRP A 40 -10.83 1.78 -1.33
CA TRP A 40 -9.46 1.29 -1.45
C TRP A 40 -9.39 -0.23 -1.21
N ARG A 41 -10.05 -0.71 -0.14
CA ARG A 41 -10.11 -2.14 0.20
C ARG A 41 -10.83 -2.96 -0.88
N GLN A 42 -11.90 -2.41 -1.46
CA GLN A 42 -12.61 -3.06 -2.56
C GLN A 42 -11.73 -3.16 -3.82
N ALA A 43 -11.01 -2.08 -4.17
CA ALA A 43 -10.08 -2.09 -5.29
C ALA A 43 -8.92 -3.08 -5.05
N MET A 44 -8.38 -3.13 -3.84
CA MET A 44 -7.33 -4.08 -3.43
C MET A 44 -7.78 -5.54 -3.58
N LEU A 45 -8.97 -5.86 -3.08
CA LEU A 45 -9.55 -7.21 -3.19
C LEU A 45 -9.82 -7.58 -4.66
N SER A 46 -10.34 -6.65 -5.46
CA SER A 46 -10.57 -6.85 -6.89
C SER A 46 -9.27 -7.11 -7.65
N SER A 47 -8.22 -6.33 -7.39
CA SER A 47 -6.90 -6.51 -8.01
C SER A 47 -6.29 -7.88 -7.63
N TYR A 48 -6.35 -8.24 -6.34
CA TYR A 48 -5.85 -9.54 -5.88
C TYR A 48 -6.62 -10.69 -6.54
N ASP A 49 -7.95 -10.66 -6.52
CA ASP A 49 -8.81 -11.70 -7.08
C ASP A 49 -8.56 -11.92 -8.59
N ALA A 50 -8.38 -10.83 -9.34
CA ALA A 50 -8.08 -10.90 -10.77
C ALA A 50 -6.74 -11.61 -11.05
N VAL A 51 -5.69 -11.28 -10.29
CA VAL A 51 -4.36 -11.90 -10.43
C VAL A 51 -4.39 -13.34 -9.92
N ALA A 52 -5.04 -13.61 -8.80
CA ALA A 52 -5.19 -14.93 -8.19
C ALA A 52 -5.90 -15.91 -9.16
N LYS A 53 -7.04 -15.51 -9.72
CA LYS A 53 -7.78 -16.31 -10.70
C LYS A 53 -6.96 -16.63 -11.94
N ARG A 54 -6.21 -15.65 -12.44
CA ARG A 54 -5.31 -15.88 -13.60
C ARG A 54 -4.20 -16.85 -13.25
N ALA A 55 -3.54 -16.69 -12.10
CA ALA A 55 -2.47 -17.58 -11.66
C ALA A 55 -2.95 -19.04 -11.47
N VAL A 56 -4.19 -19.25 -11.03
CA VAL A 56 -4.82 -20.58 -10.95
C VAL A 56 -5.13 -21.13 -12.35
N ALA A 57 -5.72 -20.31 -13.24
CA ALA A 57 -6.04 -20.71 -14.61
C ALA A 57 -4.78 -21.09 -15.41
N ASP A 58 -3.69 -20.34 -15.22
CA ASP A 58 -2.39 -20.56 -15.84
C ASP A 58 -1.57 -21.68 -15.15
N LYS A 59 -2.15 -22.32 -14.12
CA LYS A 59 -1.50 -23.39 -13.33
C LYS A 59 -0.19 -22.96 -12.64
N VAL A 60 -0.03 -21.69 -12.35
CA VAL A 60 1.09 -21.17 -11.57
C VAL A 60 0.95 -21.60 -10.11
N VAL A 61 -0.28 -21.62 -9.58
CA VAL A 61 -0.62 -22.16 -8.26
C VAL A 61 -1.88 -23.02 -8.35
N LYS A 62 -2.09 -23.90 -7.35
CA LYS A 62 -3.25 -24.77 -7.29
C LYS A 62 -4.52 -24.01 -6.87
N ALA A 63 -4.39 -23.13 -5.90
CA ALA A 63 -5.48 -22.34 -5.35
C ALA A 63 -4.97 -21.01 -4.80
N ALA A 64 -5.83 -19.99 -4.87
CA ALA A 64 -5.56 -18.68 -4.31
C ALA A 64 -6.88 -18.08 -3.79
N ASP A 65 -7.10 -18.18 -2.47
CA ASP A 65 -8.39 -17.90 -1.84
C ASP A 65 -8.31 -16.67 -0.95
N VAL A 66 -9.42 -15.92 -0.85
CA VAL A 66 -9.51 -14.67 -0.06
C VAL A 66 -10.43 -14.87 1.13
N PHE A 67 -9.98 -14.45 2.29
CA PHE A 67 -10.71 -14.50 3.56
C PHE A 67 -10.67 -13.11 4.19
N THR A 68 -11.84 -12.53 4.49
CA THR A 68 -11.95 -11.20 5.10
C THR A 68 -12.62 -11.31 6.47
N THR A 69 -12.06 -10.61 7.46
CA THR A 69 -12.66 -10.42 8.77
C THR A 69 -13.39 -9.07 8.86
N ALA A 70 -14.14 -8.84 9.92
CA ALA A 70 -14.65 -7.52 10.23
C ALA A 70 -13.53 -6.57 10.67
N ASP A 71 -13.80 -5.27 10.64
CA ASP A 71 -12.88 -4.25 11.15
C ASP A 71 -12.55 -4.49 12.64
N LYS A 72 -11.29 -4.21 13.00
CA LYS A 72 -10.76 -4.37 14.37
C LYS A 72 -10.91 -5.78 14.98
N ALA A 73 -11.21 -6.80 14.17
CA ALA A 73 -11.45 -8.17 14.61
C ALA A 73 -10.15 -8.99 14.74
N VAL A 74 -9.18 -8.49 15.51
CA VAL A 74 -7.86 -9.13 15.70
C VAL A 74 -7.97 -10.60 16.14
N PRO A 75 -8.79 -10.99 17.16
CA PRO A 75 -8.92 -12.39 17.55
C PRO A 75 -9.47 -13.27 16.42
N THR A 76 -10.41 -12.73 15.64
CA THR A 76 -10.98 -13.45 14.48
C THR A 76 -9.94 -13.67 13.39
N GLN A 77 -9.09 -12.67 13.11
CA GLN A 77 -8.02 -12.83 12.14
C GLN A 77 -6.96 -13.82 12.62
N ALA A 78 -6.62 -13.81 13.91
CA ALA A 78 -5.72 -14.82 14.50
C ALA A 78 -6.28 -16.24 14.37
N ALA A 79 -7.57 -16.44 14.64
CA ALA A 79 -8.24 -17.72 14.45
C ALA A 79 -8.30 -18.13 12.97
N GLN A 80 -8.52 -17.17 12.05
CA GLN A 80 -8.47 -17.40 10.61
C GLN A 80 -7.10 -17.92 10.18
N ILE A 81 -5.99 -17.32 10.64
CA ILE A 81 -4.62 -17.80 10.35
C ILE A 81 -4.45 -19.24 10.82
N GLN A 82 -4.91 -19.59 12.05
CA GLN A 82 -4.83 -20.96 12.55
C GLN A 82 -5.62 -21.94 11.69
N ASN A 83 -6.81 -21.55 11.22
CA ASN A 83 -7.60 -22.37 10.31
C ASN A 83 -6.91 -22.58 8.97
N LEU A 84 -6.21 -21.57 8.42
CA LEU A 84 -5.45 -21.68 7.18
C LEU A 84 -4.28 -22.66 7.31
N ILE A 85 -3.62 -22.70 8.49
CA ILE A 85 -2.60 -23.71 8.80
C ILE A 85 -3.22 -25.12 8.72
N LEU A 86 -4.37 -25.35 9.38
CA LEU A 86 -5.04 -26.65 9.40
C LEU A 86 -5.54 -27.07 8.03
N GLN A 87 -5.91 -26.13 7.16
CA GLN A 87 -6.36 -26.38 5.79
C GLN A 87 -5.19 -26.66 4.84
N GLY A 88 -3.94 -26.56 5.33
CA GLY A 88 -2.74 -26.87 4.55
C GLY A 88 -2.50 -25.89 3.41
N TYR A 89 -2.62 -24.57 3.68
CA TYR A 89 -2.09 -23.55 2.78
C TYR A 89 -0.57 -23.51 2.86
N ASP A 90 0.09 -23.25 1.73
CA ASP A 90 1.55 -23.17 1.64
C ASP A 90 2.06 -21.75 1.92
N ALA A 91 1.22 -20.73 1.65
CA ALA A 91 1.51 -19.33 1.97
C ALA A 91 0.27 -18.58 2.42
N ILE A 92 0.48 -17.56 3.26
CA ILE A 92 -0.53 -16.60 3.70
C ILE A 92 -0.03 -15.21 3.37
N VAL A 93 -0.73 -14.54 2.44
CA VAL A 93 -0.65 -13.10 2.24
C VAL A 93 -1.56 -12.45 3.28
N ILE A 94 -1.11 -11.40 3.96
CA ILE A 94 -1.90 -10.80 5.05
C ILE A 94 -1.87 -9.27 4.98
N ASN A 95 -3.06 -8.67 5.10
CA ASN A 95 -3.25 -7.30 5.52
C ASN A 95 -3.69 -7.32 6.98
N ALA A 96 -2.81 -6.96 7.89
CA ALA A 96 -2.97 -7.26 9.30
C ALA A 96 -3.85 -6.22 10.02
N SER A 97 -4.71 -6.69 10.90
CA SER A 97 -5.52 -5.85 11.81
C SER A 97 -4.73 -5.28 12.99
N SER A 98 -3.54 -5.82 13.25
CA SER A 98 -2.59 -5.33 14.26
C SER A 98 -1.18 -5.79 13.91
N PRO A 99 -0.16 -4.93 14.05
CA PRO A 99 1.21 -5.31 13.76
C PRO A 99 1.76 -6.38 14.71
N ASP A 100 1.38 -6.34 16.00
CA ASP A 100 2.00 -7.17 17.05
C ASP A 100 1.07 -8.27 17.56
N ALA A 101 -0.23 -8.00 17.68
CA ALA A 101 -1.17 -8.92 18.30
C ALA A 101 -1.39 -10.22 17.50
N LEU A 102 -0.99 -10.23 16.22
CA LEU A 102 -1.05 -11.42 15.35
C LEU A 102 0.25 -12.24 15.36
N ASN A 103 1.34 -11.75 15.98
CA ASN A 103 2.66 -12.38 15.91
C ASN A 103 2.65 -13.85 16.37
N GLY A 104 1.90 -14.19 17.43
CA GLY A 104 1.81 -15.57 17.89
C GLY A 104 1.18 -16.52 16.87
N ALA A 105 0.15 -16.08 16.14
CA ALA A 105 -0.47 -16.88 15.08
C ALA A 105 0.44 -16.99 13.85
N ILE A 106 1.13 -15.89 13.50
CA ILE A 106 2.07 -15.83 12.37
C ILE A 106 3.29 -16.71 12.64
N LYS A 107 3.88 -16.60 13.85
CA LYS A 107 4.98 -17.48 14.24
C LYS A 107 4.60 -18.94 14.11
N LYS A 108 3.42 -19.32 14.56
CA LYS A 108 2.92 -20.70 14.42
C LYS A 108 2.81 -21.12 12.95
N ALA A 109 2.35 -20.24 12.05
CA ALA A 109 2.34 -20.51 10.61
C ALA A 109 3.76 -20.75 10.07
N CYS A 110 4.71 -19.87 10.40
CA CYS A 110 6.11 -20.01 10.00
C CYS A 110 6.75 -21.30 10.53
N ASP A 111 6.52 -21.65 11.80
CA ASP A 111 7.05 -22.85 12.43
C ASP A 111 6.56 -24.14 11.73
N THR A 112 5.43 -24.08 11.02
CA THR A 112 4.92 -25.19 10.18
C THR A 112 5.40 -25.14 8.73
N GLY A 113 6.27 -24.17 8.39
CA GLY A 113 6.83 -24.00 7.05
C GLY A 113 5.95 -23.18 6.09
N ILE A 114 4.88 -22.55 6.58
CA ILE A 114 4.02 -21.68 5.77
C ILE A 114 4.73 -20.34 5.57
N ILE A 115 4.79 -19.88 4.33
CA ILE A 115 5.32 -18.56 4.00
C ILE A 115 4.29 -17.48 4.36
N VAL A 116 4.72 -16.46 5.09
CA VAL A 116 3.86 -15.31 5.42
C VAL A 116 4.41 -14.04 4.76
N VAL A 117 3.54 -13.33 4.03
CA VAL A 117 3.87 -12.05 3.39
C VAL A 117 2.84 -11.01 3.79
N SER A 118 3.24 -10.01 4.57
CA SER A 118 2.37 -8.89 4.94
C SER A 118 2.56 -7.70 4.00
N PHE A 119 1.50 -6.92 3.82
CA PHE A 119 1.52 -5.69 3.05
C PHE A 119 0.51 -4.71 3.62
N ASP A 120 0.65 -3.41 3.36
CA ASP A 120 -0.20 -2.34 3.90
C ASP A 120 -0.20 -2.38 5.45
N GLY A 121 -1.12 -3.06 6.08
CA GLY A 121 -1.02 -3.44 7.50
C GLY A 121 0.04 -4.54 7.68
N ILE A 122 1.28 -4.13 7.98
CA ILE A 122 2.40 -5.06 8.18
C ILE A 122 2.41 -5.68 9.58
N VAL A 123 3.13 -6.79 9.71
CA VAL A 123 3.35 -7.48 11.00
C VAL A 123 4.81 -7.35 11.42
N THR A 124 5.06 -7.42 12.73
CA THR A 124 6.41 -7.31 13.31
C THR A 124 7.11 -8.65 13.50
N GLU A 125 6.40 -9.78 13.28
CA GLU A 125 7.01 -11.11 13.41
C GLU A 125 8.16 -11.28 12.39
N PRO A 126 9.40 -11.58 12.87
CA PRO A 126 10.60 -11.59 12.01
C PRO A 126 10.56 -12.60 10.88
N CYS A 127 9.81 -13.69 11.01
CA CYS A 127 9.74 -14.72 9.97
C CYS A 127 8.93 -14.27 8.73
N ALA A 128 8.09 -13.23 8.86
CA ALA A 128 7.26 -12.74 7.76
C ALA A 128 8.06 -11.84 6.81
N TYR A 129 7.79 -11.99 5.52
CA TYR A 129 8.15 -11.00 4.51
C TYR A 129 7.19 -9.82 4.58
N ARG A 130 7.67 -8.62 4.28
CA ARG A 130 6.88 -7.40 4.32
C ARG A 130 7.02 -6.61 3.03
N VAL A 131 5.92 -6.28 2.38
CA VAL A 131 5.89 -5.30 1.31
C VAL A 131 5.61 -3.94 1.95
N VAL A 132 6.63 -3.11 2.02
CA VAL A 132 6.66 -1.88 2.84
C VAL A 132 6.55 -0.65 1.95
N VAL A 133 5.67 0.28 2.34
CA VAL A 133 5.64 1.65 1.82
C VAL A 133 6.18 2.57 2.90
N ASP A 134 6.93 3.59 2.52
CA ASP A 134 7.42 4.60 3.46
C ASP A 134 6.30 5.62 3.74
N PHE A 135 5.40 5.24 4.65
CA PHE A 135 4.27 6.07 5.04
C PHE A 135 4.71 7.35 5.76
N LYS A 136 5.79 7.28 6.53
CA LYS A 136 6.36 8.46 7.17
C LYS A 136 6.87 9.47 6.14
N GLU A 137 7.55 9.00 5.11
CA GLU A 137 7.98 9.86 4.00
C GLU A 137 6.78 10.40 3.22
N MET A 138 5.71 9.60 3.02
CA MET A 138 4.48 10.08 2.37
C MET A 138 3.89 11.27 3.14
N GLY A 139 3.67 11.15 4.46
CA GLY A 139 3.16 12.25 5.27
C GLY A 139 4.09 13.47 5.30
N ARG A 140 5.42 13.25 5.32
CA ARG A 140 6.38 14.34 5.23
C ARG A 140 6.27 15.08 3.89
N GLN A 141 6.10 14.35 2.80
CA GLN A 141 5.95 14.92 1.45
C GLN A 141 4.67 15.76 1.31
N GLU A 142 3.58 15.42 1.98
CA GLU A 142 2.37 16.25 1.97
C GLU A 142 2.67 17.68 2.40
N VAL A 143 3.43 17.85 3.49
CA VAL A 143 3.79 19.20 3.99
C VAL A 143 4.80 19.88 3.08
N VAL A 144 5.73 19.14 2.45
CA VAL A 144 6.65 19.68 1.44
C VAL A 144 5.87 20.22 0.23
N GLN A 145 4.89 19.46 -0.27
CA GLN A 145 4.03 19.92 -1.37
C GLN A 145 3.16 21.11 -0.94
N MET A 146 2.61 21.07 0.28
CA MET A 146 1.87 22.18 0.84
C MET A 146 2.71 23.47 0.89
N ALA A 147 4.00 23.36 1.27
CA ALA A 147 4.93 24.50 1.31
C ALA A 147 5.22 25.06 -0.10
N ALA A 148 5.25 24.21 -1.12
CA ALA A 148 5.40 24.66 -2.51
C ALA A 148 4.17 25.45 -2.99
N PHE A 149 2.96 25.05 -2.61
CA PHE A 149 1.71 25.73 -3.00
C PHE A 149 1.46 26.99 -2.13
N LEU A 150 1.84 26.95 -0.85
CA LEU A 150 1.55 27.97 0.15
C LEU A 150 2.84 28.46 0.82
N PRO A 151 3.73 29.18 0.11
CA PRO A 151 5.05 29.56 0.64
C PRO A 151 4.96 30.49 1.87
N LYS A 152 3.83 31.21 2.06
CA LYS A 152 3.60 32.04 3.23
C LYS A 152 3.18 31.25 4.48
N GLY A 153 2.83 29.96 4.30
CA GLY A 153 2.33 29.12 5.39
C GLY A 153 0.94 29.51 5.89
N GLY A 154 0.62 29.04 7.09
CA GLY A 154 -0.65 29.30 7.77
C GLY A 154 -1.15 28.08 8.56
N ASN A 155 -2.41 28.13 8.97
CA ASN A 155 -3.01 27.07 9.77
C ASN A 155 -3.40 25.88 8.91
N LEU A 156 -3.02 24.69 9.36
CA LEU A 156 -3.39 23.41 8.78
C LEU A 156 -4.43 22.70 9.65
N LEU A 157 -5.33 21.99 8.98
CA LEU A 157 -6.18 20.94 9.57
C LEU A 157 -5.58 19.59 9.17
N GLU A 158 -5.40 18.69 10.12
CA GLU A 158 -5.00 17.31 9.87
C GLU A 158 -6.20 16.38 9.99
N ILE A 159 -6.33 15.43 9.03
CA ILE A 159 -7.30 14.35 9.08
C ILE A 159 -6.53 13.04 9.19
N ARG A 160 -6.70 12.34 10.32
CA ARG A 160 -6.07 11.05 10.58
C ARG A 160 -6.92 9.91 10.06
N GLY A 161 -6.25 8.78 9.81
CA GLY A 161 -6.89 7.54 9.40
C GLY A 161 -7.44 6.71 10.57
N LEU A 162 -7.38 5.40 10.44
CA LEU A 162 -7.92 4.47 11.42
C LEU A 162 -6.97 4.35 12.61
N ALA A 163 -7.40 4.85 13.76
CA ALA A 163 -6.61 4.87 14.98
C ALA A 163 -6.13 3.48 15.41
N GLY A 164 -4.88 3.37 15.88
CA GLY A 164 -4.26 2.14 16.34
C GLY A 164 -3.65 1.27 15.24
N THR A 165 -3.57 1.77 14.02
CA THR A 165 -2.82 1.15 12.93
C THR A 165 -1.44 1.80 12.79
N SER A 166 -0.42 1.02 12.41
CA SER A 166 0.92 1.54 12.14
C SER A 166 0.91 2.57 11.02
N ILE A 167 0.04 2.40 10.02
CA ILE A 167 -0.12 3.29 8.87
C ILE A 167 -0.50 4.70 9.33
N ASP A 168 -1.55 4.79 10.18
CA ASP A 168 -2.01 6.06 10.74
C ASP A 168 -0.90 6.76 11.54
N ASP A 169 -0.21 6.02 12.40
CA ASP A 169 0.87 6.57 13.24
C ASP A 169 2.08 7.02 12.42
N GLU A 170 2.47 6.26 11.39
CA GLU A 170 3.61 6.60 10.53
C GLU A 170 3.34 7.84 9.68
N ILE A 171 2.15 7.94 9.05
CA ILE A 171 1.79 9.13 8.24
C ILE A 171 1.72 10.36 9.14
N HIS A 172 1.07 10.27 10.31
CA HIS A 172 1.02 11.34 11.29
C HIS A 172 2.43 11.81 11.72
N ALA A 173 3.32 10.87 12.05
CA ALA A 173 4.71 11.18 12.40
C ALA A 173 5.44 11.89 11.24
N GLY A 174 5.15 11.51 9.99
CA GLY A 174 5.65 12.15 8.79
C GLY A 174 5.15 13.59 8.65
N ILE A 175 3.85 13.81 8.81
CA ILE A 175 3.23 15.15 8.78
C ILE A 175 3.85 16.05 9.85
N LEU A 176 3.98 15.56 11.08
CA LEU A 176 4.63 16.32 12.17
C LEU A 176 6.09 16.67 11.84
N ALA A 177 6.85 15.73 11.28
CA ALA A 177 8.22 15.99 10.84
C ALA A 177 8.28 17.02 9.72
N GLY A 178 7.33 16.97 8.79
CA GLY A 178 7.16 17.96 7.72
C GLY A 178 6.87 19.36 8.28
N VAL A 179 5.94 19.48 9.23
CA VAL A 179 5.60 20.75 9.88
C VAL A 179 6.80 21.30 10.68
N ALA A 180 7.54 20.45 11.38
CA ALA A 180 8.75 20.86 12.09
C ALA A 180 9.83 21.44 11.15
N ALA A 181 9.92 20.91 9.92
CA ALA A 181 10.84 21.43 8.89
C ALA A 181 10.31 22.69 8.17
N HIS A 182 9.01 23.02 8.30
CA HIS A 182 8.34 24.13 7.65
C HIS A 182 7.60 24.98 8.71
N PRO A 183 8.31 25.75 9.56
CA PRO A 183 7.75 26.41 10.73
C PRO A 183 6.72 27.51 10.41
N GLN A 184 6.56 27.87 9.12
CA GLN A 184 5.47 28.74 8.66
C GLN A 184 4.09 28.07 8.74
N PHE A 185 4.01 26.74 8.94
CA PHE A 185 2.75 26.03 9.14
C PHE A 185 2.53 25.65 10.59
N LYS A 186 1.25 25.62 10.96
CA LYS A 186 0.81 25.16 12.28
C LYS A 186 -0.44 24.29 12.14
N ILE A 187 -0.41 23.06 12.64
CA ILE A 187 -1.62 22.25 12.81
C ILE A 187 -2.42 22.85 13.97
N VAL A 188 -3.63 23.31 13.70
CA VAL A 188 -4.52 23.94 14.70
C VAL A 188 -5.66 23.03 15.13
N ALA A 189 -5.90 21.95 14.38
CA ALA A 189 -6.82 20.89 14.75
C ALA A 189 -6.43 19.59 14.06
N THR A 190 -6.73 18.48 14.72
CA THR A 190 -6.61 17.13 14.18
C THR A 190 -7.95 16.43 14.40
N VAL A 191 -8.47 15.79 13.36
CA VAL A 191 -9.70 15.00 13.40
C VAL A 191 -9.43 13.60 12.84
N THR A 192 -10.32 12.64 13.10
CA THR A 192 -10.21 11.28 12.58
C THR A 192 -11.25 11.09 11.48
N GLY A 193 -10.79 10.72 10.28
CA GLY A 193 -11.60 10.45 9.09
C GLY A 193 -11.78 8.96 8.81
N ASP A 194 -11.00 8.08 9.47
CA ASP A 194 -11.02 6.61 9.31
C ASP A 194 -10.81 6.14 7.86
N TRP A 195 -10.15 6.97 7.02
CA TRP A 195 -10.03 6.78 5.56
C TRP A 195 -11.39 6.64 4.86
N ASP A 196 -12.42 7.31 5.40
CA ASP A 196 -13.78 7.35 4.89
C ASP A 196 -14.25 8.79 4.70
N GLN A 197 -14.65 9.14 3.48
CA GLN A 197 -15.01 10.51 3.10
C GLN A 197 -16.20 11.05 3.90
N THR A 198 -17.19 10.21 4.21
CA THR A 198 -18.37 10.62 4.97
C THR A 198 -18.02 10.90 6.42
N THR A 199 -17.18 10.06 7.01
CA THR A 199 -16.65 10.24 8.38
C THR A 199 -15.81 11.51 8.45
N ALA A 200 -14.88 11.70 7.52
CA ALA A 200 -14.06 12.91 7.41
C ALA A 200 -14.90 14.18 7.25
N GLN A 201 -15.90 14.16 6.36
CA GLN A 201 -16.81 15.29 6.17
C GLN A 201 -17.49 15.69 7.48
N LYS A 202 -18.04 14.72 8.22
CA LYS A 202 -18.71 14.96 9.50
C LYS A 202 -17.74 15.48 10.57
N ALA A 203 -16.55 14.87 10.67
CA ALA A 203 -15.53 15.26 11.64
C ALA A 203 -15.05 16.69 11.40
N VAL A 204 -14.75 17.03 10.14
CA VAL A 204 -14.35 18.39 9.74
C VAL A 204 -15.48 19.40 10.00
N ALA A 205 -16.71 19.10 9.57
CA ALA A 205 -17.86 19.97 9.78
C ALA A 205 -18.09 20.29 11.27
N THR A 206 -17.82 19.33 12.16
CA THR A 206 -18.00 19.51 13.61
C THR A 206 -17.02 20.52 14.19
N VAL A 207 -15.76 20.52 13.77
CA VAL A 207 -14.72 21.41 14.35
C VAL A 207 -14.62 22.74 13.64
N LEU A 208 -14.99 22.79 12.36
CA LEU A 208 -14.79 23.93 11.46
C LEU A 208 -15.34 25.27 11.99
N PRO A 209 -16.51 25.36 12.67
CA PRO A 209 -17.03 26.61 13.20
C PRO A 209 -16.13 27.28 14.25
N SER A 210 -15.35 26.50 15.00
CA SER A 210 -14.45 26.99 16.07
C SER A 210 -13.03 27.28 15.59
N LEU A 211 -12.69 26.89 14.35
CA LEU A 211 -11.33 27.01 13.84
C LEU A 211 -11.04 28.41 13.26
N PRO A 212 -9.79 28.89 13.41
CA PRO A 212 -9.32 30.06 12.66
C PRO A 212 -9.35 29.78 11.15
N PRO A 213 -9.02 30.75 10.30
CA PRO A 213 -8.85 30.50 8.87
C PRO A 213 -7.85 29.37 8.62
N ILE A 214 -8.27 28.35 7.85
CA ILE A 214 -7.46 27.20 7.45
C ILE A 214 -6.99 27.43 6.02
N VAL A 215 -5.69 27.30 5.78
CA VAL A 215 -5.10 27.45 4.44
C VAL A 215 -4.84 26.11 3.76
N GLY A 216 -4.64 25.05 4.52
CA GLY A 216 -4.37 23.72 4.00
C GLY A 216 -4.96 22.60 4.86
N VAL A 217 -5.25 21.48 4.22
CA VAL A 217 -5.64 20.23 4.85
C VAL A 217 -4.64 19.17 4.43
N VAL A 218 -4.04 18.50 5.41
CA VAL A 218 -3.22 17.29 5.23
C VAL A 218 -4.02 16.09 5.70
N ASP A 219 -3.98 14.99 4.96
CA ASP A 219 -4.74 13.79 5.28
C ASP A 219 -3.92 12.52 5.04
N GLN A 220 -4.52 11.38 5.18
CA GLN A 220 -3.84 10.10 5.03
C GLN A 220 -4.23 9.34 3.75
N GLY A 221 -4.82 10.08 2.81
CA GLY A 221 -5.21 9.56 1.52
C GLY A 221 -6.62 8.95 1.50
N GLY A 222 -7.57 9.72 0.95
CA GLY A 222 -8.94 9.28 0.72
C GLY A 222 -10.01 10.02 1.51
N ASP A 223 -9.65 11.03 2.25
CA ASP A 223 -10.56 11.85 3.07
C ASP A 223 -10.75 13.26 2.50
N GLY A 224 -9.90 13.65 1.55
CA GLY A 224 -9.80 15.02 1.04
C GLY A 224 -11.09 15.56 0.42
N TYR A 225 -11.83 14.73 -0.32
CA TYR A 225 -13.11 15.16 -0.89
C TYR A 225 -14.18 15.41 0.20
N GLY A 226 -14.18 14.60 1.26
CA GLY A 226 -15.04 14.83 2.43
C GLY A 226 -14.75 16.17 3.11
N ALA A 227 -13.46 16.52 3.26
CA ALA A 227 -13.05 17.83 3.75
C ALA A 227 -13.52 18.95 2.83
N ALA A 228 -13.35 18.82 1.51
CA ALA A 228 -13.79 19.81 0.54
C ALA A 228 -15.28 20.10 0.66
N GLN A 229 -16.11 19.05 0.79
CA GLN A 229 -17.55 19.17 0.99
C GLN A 229 -17.91 19.88 2.30
N ALA A 230 -17.19 19.59 3.41
CA ALA A 230 -17.41 20.24 4.70
C ALA A 230 -17.13 21.76 4.63
N PHE A 231 -16.02 22.16 4.00
CA PHE A 231 -15.69 23.58 3.81
C PHE A 231 -16.73 24.29 2.93
N ALA A 232 -17.17 23.66 1.82
CA ALA A 232 -18.20 24.21 0.94
C ALA A 232 -19.55 24.39 1.66
N ALA A 233 -19.99 23.37 2.41
CA ALA A 233 -21.24 23.43 3.18
C ALA A 233 -21.21 24.49 4.28
N ALA A 234 -20.07 24.74 4.88
CA ALA A 234 -19.87 25.78 5.90
C ALA A 234 -19.70 27.19 5.31
N GLY A 235 -19.68 27.36 3.99
CA GLY A 235 -19.41 28.64 3.33
C GLY A 235 -18.00 29.20 3.64
N ARG A 236 -17.06 28.33 4.04
CA ARG A 236 -15.67 28.71 4.36
C ARG A 236 -14.82 28.75 3.09
N PRO A 237 -13.80 29.62 3.03
CA PRO A 237 -12.85 29.60 1.91
C PRO A 237 -12.25 28.19 1.73
N ARG A 238 -12.16 27.76 0.48
CA ARG A 238 -11.58 26.46 0.11
C ARG A 238 -10.06 26.47 0.38
N PRO A 239 -9.54 25.59 1.25
CA PRO A 239 -8.09 25.46 1.46
C PRO A 239 -7.44 24.66 0.32
N THR A 240 -6.11 24.61 0.29
CA THR A 240 -5.40 23.56 -0.45
C THR A 240 -5.55 22.25 0.32
N ILE A 241 -6.07 21.19 -0.32
CA ILE A 241 -6.37 19.91 0.31
C ILE A 241 -5.53 18.83 -0.38
N ILE A 242 -4.72 18.11 0.36
CA ILE A 242 -4.05 16.91 -0.16
C ILE A 242 -5.11 15.86 -0.47
N MET A 243 -4.93 15.07 -1.53
CA MET A 243 -5.90 14.09 -2.03
C MET A 243 -5.32 12.68 -2.00
N GLY A 244 -6.20 11.67 -1.97
CA GLY A 244 -5.85 10.25 -1.78
C GLY A 244 -5.98 9.35 -3.00
N ASN A 245 -5.93 9.84 -4.21
CA ASN A 245 -6.00 9.06 -5.46
C ASN A 245 -7.36 8.38 -5.74
N ARG A 246 -8.44 8.73 -5.04
CA ARG A 246 -9.78 8.26 -5.38
C ARG A 246 -10.29 8.96 -6.65
N GLN A 247 -11.11 8.27 -7.40
CA GLN A 247 -11.63 8.80 -8.66
C GLN A 247 -12.40 10.11 -8.47
N ASP A 248 -13.23 10.20 -7.46
CA ASP A 248 -14.01 11.39 -7.11
C ASP A 248 -13.14 12.55 -6.59
N GLU A 249 -12.06 12.28 -5.85
CA GLU A 249 -11.08 13.28 -5.43
C GLU A 249 -10.36 13.89 -6.64
N LEU A 250 -9.88 13.05 -7.55
CA LEU A 250 -9.18 13.51 -8.76
C LEU A 250 -10.14 14.20 -9.73
N ALA A 251 -11.41 13.74 -9.81
CA ALA A 251 -12.45 14.40 -10.62
C ALA A 251 -12.79 15.79 -10.07
N TRP A 252 -12.94 15.91 -8.75
CA TRP A 252 -13.13 17.18 -8.07
C TRP A 252 -11.93 18.10 -8.30
N TRP A 253 -10.71 17.62 -8.16
CA TRP A 253 -9.50 18.40 -8.44
C TRP A 253 -9.50 18.94 -9.88
N LYS A 254 -9.82 18.09 -10.87
CA LYS A 254 -9.92 18.49 -12.26
C LYS A 254 -10.96 19.60 -12.47
N GLU A 255 -12.12 19.49 -11.84
CA GLU A 255 -13.17 20.51 -11.88
C GLU A 255 -12.68 21.83 -11.30
N GLN A 256 -12.07 21.82 -10.11
CA GLN A 256 -11.56 23.02 -9.45
C GLN A 256 -10.40 23.66 -10.23
N LYS A 257 -9.51 22.85 -10.81
CA LYS A 257 -8.44 23.33 -11.69
C LYS A 257 -8.98 24.04 -12.92
N ALA A 258 -10.01 23.48 -13.54
CA ALA A 258 -10.65 24.11 -14.69
C ALA A 258 -11.40 25.42 -14.34
N LYS A 259 -11.95 25.50 -13.13
CA LYS A 259 -12.73 26.65 -12.65
C LYS A 259 -11.87 27.87 -12.33
N ASP A 260 -10.77 27.68 -11.63
CA ASP A 260 -9.98 28.79 -11.08
C ASP A 260 -8.47 28.49 -10.92
N GLY A 261 -7.98 27.42 -11.56
CA GLY A 261 -6.57 27.05 -11.51
C GLY A 261 -6.12 26.40 -10.20
N TYR A 262 -7.05 25.82 -9.43
CA TYR A 262 -6.73 25.16 -8.16
C TYR A 262 -5.59 24.17 -8.27
N THR A 263 -4.66 24.25 -7.34
CA THR A 263 -3.49 23.38 -7.29
C THR A 263 -3.46 22.55 -6.01
N THR A 264 -3.12 21.29 -6.14
CA THR A 264 -2.88 20.39 -5.02
C THR A 264 -1.97 19.23 -5.45
N TRP A 265 -1.83 18.26 -4.60
CA TRP A 265 -1.09 17.03 -4.78
C TRP A 265 -1.93 15.86 -4.25
N SER A 266 -1.73 14.69 -4.82
CA SER A 266 -2.45 13.49 -4.44
C SER A 266 -1.47 12.35 -4.21
N ALA A 267 -1.62 11.61 -3.11
CA ALA A 267 -0.79 10.44 -2.82
C ALA A 267 -1.55 9.39 -2.03
N SER A 268 -1.24 8.14 -2.30
CA SER A 268 -1.74 6.98 -1.55
C SER A 268 -0.90 5.75 -1.88
N ILE A 269 -1.00 4.72 -1.07
CA ILE A 269 -0.55 3.40 -1.49
C ILE A 269 -1.49 2.86 -2.58
N ALA A 270 -0.93 2.32 -3.68
CA ALA A 270 -1.74 1.73 -4.73
C ALA A 270 -2.39 0.41 -4.24
N PRO A 271 -3.72 0.22 -4.37
CA PRO A 271 -4.40 -1.01 -3.96
C PRO A 271 -3.78 -2.29 -4.52
N GLY A 272 -3.26 -2.24 -5.76
CA GLY A 272 -2.62 -3.37 -6.42
C GLY A 272 -1.32 -3.86 -5.77
N VAL A 273 -0.83 -3.23 -4.70
CA VAL A 273 0.26 -3.75 -3.86
C VAL A 273 -0.04 -5.16 -3.34
N SER A 274 -1.32 -5.52 -3.17
CA SER A 274 -1.76 -6.88 -2.83
C SER A 274 -1.28 -7.92 -3.83
N THR A 275 -1.23 -7.57 -5.11
CA THR A 275 -0.76 -8.44 -6.18
C THR A 275 0.75 -8.66 -6.12
N LEU A 276 1.51 -7.64 -5.70
CA LEU A 276 2.94 -7.81 -5.43
C LEU A 276 3.18 -8.77 -4.27
N ALA A 277 2.42 -8.64 -3.17
CA ALA A 277 2.54 -9.56 -2.04
C ALA A 277 2.20 -11.01 -2.43
N PHE A 278 1.20 -11.22 -3.30
CA PHE A 278 0.90 -12.53 -3.89
C PHE A 278 2.11 -13.10 -4.65
N TRP A 279 2.71 -12.30 -5.54
CA TRP A 279 3.85 -12.74 -6.34
C TRP A 279 5.11 -12.95 -5.50
N VAL A 280 5.32 -12.14 -4.45
CA VAL A 280 6.41 -12.37 -3.48
C VAL A 280 6.23 -13.72 -2.81
N ALA A 281 5.03 -14.04 -2.30
CA ALA A 281 4.73 -15.34 -1.71
C ALA A 281 5.01 -16.49 -2.69
N GLN A 282 4.55 -16.36 -3.93
CA GLN A 282 4.79 -17.34 -4.99
C GLN A 282 6.29 -17.50 -5.30
N GLN A 283 7.07 -16.42 -5.33
CA GLN A 283 8.51 -16.50 -5.59
C GLN A 283 9.28 -17.16 -4.44
N VAL A 284 8.87 -16.96 -3.18
CA VAL A 284 9.44 -17.69 -2.04
C VAL A 284 9.11 -19.18 -2.13
N LEU A 285 7.87 -19.54 -2.45
CA LEU A 285 7.44 -20.93 -2.68
C LEU A 285 8.17 -21.58 -3.85
N ASN A 286 8.51 -20.80 -4.87
CA ASN A 286 9.31 -21.20 -6.03
C ASN A 286 10.80 -21.47 -5.68
N GLY A 287 11.19 -21.29 -4.41
CA GLY A 287 12.55 -21.57 -3.92
C GLY A 287 13.52 -20.43 -4.07
N ARG A 288 13.07 -19.22 -4.44
CA ARG A 288 13.92 -18.04 -4.52
C ARG A 288 14.43 -17.64 -3.13
N LYS A 289 15.76 -17.47 -2.99
CA LYS A 289 16.45 -17.21 -1.71
C LYS A 289 16.84 -15.73 -1.51
N ASP A 290 16.92 -14.99 -2.60
CA ASP A 290 17.39 -13.59 -2.63
C ASP A 290 16.24 -12.58 -2.48
N ILE A 291 15.22 -12.88 -1.66
CA ILE A 291 14.12 -11.97 -1.38
C ILE A 291 14.39 -11.27 -0.05
N PRO A 292 14.48 -9.92 -0.02
CA PRO A 292 14.62 -9.20 1.24
C PRO A 292 13.35 -9.36 2.08
N HIS A 293 13.51 -9.48 3.41
CA HIS A 293 12.33 -9.52 4.30
C HIS A 293 11.50 -8.25 4.23
N ASP A 294 12.14 -7.09 4.02
CA ASP A 294 11.47 -5.81 3.76
C ASP A 294 11.64 -5.41 2.29
N LEU A 295 10.60 -5.61 1.50
CA LEU A 295 10.55 -5.18 0.11
C LEU A 295 9.91 -3.78 0.03
N ARG A 296 10.72 -2.74 -0.17
CA ARG A 296 10.25 -1.36 -0.25
C ARG A 296 9.69 -1.05 -1.63
N VAL A 297 8.50 -0.46 -1.65
CA VAL A 297 7.83 0.02 -2.87
C VAL A 297 7.41 1.48 -2.71
N PRO A 298 7.38 2.26 -3.79
CA PRO A 298 6.94 3.65 -3.73
C PRO A 298 5.42 3.73 -3.49
N PHE A 299 4.98 4.80 -2.82
CA PHE A 299 3.59 5.22 -2.91
C PHE A 299 3.28 5.78 -4.30
N LEU A 300 2.00 5.79 -4.68
CA LEU A 300 1.51 6.36 -5.93
C LEU A 300 1.11 7.81 -5.68
N ALA A 301 1.74 8.74 -6.40
CA ALA A 301 1.44 10.16 -6.29
C ALA A 301 1.07 10.75 -7.66
N PHE A 302 0.22 11.76 -7.65
CA PHE A 302 -0.14 12.56 -8.82
C PHE A 302 0.13 14.05 -8.59
N THR A 303 0.65 14.67 -9.63
CA THR A 303 0.93 16.10 -9.69
C THR A 303 -0.04 16.80 -10.63
N GLN A 304 0.05 18.12 -10.73
CA GLN A 304 -0.71 18.93 -11.69
C GLN A 304 -0.52 18.52 -13.16
N GLY A 305 0.61 17.84 -13.46
CA GLY A 305 0.95 17.49 -14.84
C GLY A 305 0.44 16.12 -15.28
N ASP A 306 0.15 15.22 -14.37
CA ASP A 306 -0.09 13.81 -14.68
C ASP A 306 -1.47 13.24 -14.26
N PHE A 307 -2.12 13.81 -13.24
CA PHE A 307 -3.39 13.28 -12.72
C PHE A 307 -4.50 13.20 -13.77
N GLU A 308 -4.57 14.17 -14.69
CA GLU A 308 -5.61 14.20 -15.72
C GLU A 308 -5.48 13.05 -16.73
N SER A 309 -4.26 12.55 -16.96
CA SER A 309 -4.01 11.40 -17.81
C SER A 309 -4.35 10.06 -17.13
N ALA A 310 -4.31 10.05 -15.79
CA ALA A 310 -4.65 8.90 -14.97
C ALA A 310 -6.16 8.77 -14.75
N LEU A 311 -6.85 9.88 -14.51
CA LEU A 311 -8.27 9.93 -14.13
C LEU A 311 -9.20 9.11 -15.04
N PRO A 312 -9.11 9.16 -16.40
CA PRO A 312 -9.98 8.35 -17.26
C PRO A 312 -9.81 6.85 -17.13
N LYS A 313 -8.72 6.40 -16.53
CA LYS A 313 -8.40 4.96 -16.35
C LYS A 313 -8.90 4.42 -15.02
N ILE A 314 -9.41 5.29 -14.14
CA ILE A 314 -9.89 4.92 -12.81
C ILE A 314 -11.40 4.76 -12.88
N PRO A 315 -11.95 3.57 -12.60
CA PRO A 315 -13.39 3.37 -12.58
C PRO A 315 -14.08 4.28 -11.56
N THR A 316 -15.30 4.72 -11.86
CA THR A 316 -16.11 5.49 -10.93
C THR A 316 -16.27 4.76 -9.60
N GLY A 317 -16.07 5.47 -8.49
CA GLY A 317 -16.13 4.91 -7.13
C GLY A 317 -14.92 4.09 -6.72
N SER A 318 -13.88 4.00 -7.56
CA SER A 318 -12.65 3.26 -7.29
C SER A 318 -11.47 4.20 -6.98
N VAL A 319 -10.30 3.62 -6.83
CA VAL A 319 -9.02 4.27 -6.50
C VAL A 319 -8.01 3.96 -7.59
N ALA A 320 -7.11 4.91 -7.89
CA ALA A 320 -6.01 4.65 -8.79
C ALA A 320 -5.16 3.49 -8.26
N THR A 321 -4.92 2.51 -9.11
CA THR A 321 -4.17 1.30 -8.74
C THR A 321 -2.99 1.07 -9.67
N LYS A 322 -2.02 0.33 -9.17
CA LYS A 322 -0.95 -0.29 -9.95
C LYS A 322 -0.90 -1.76 -9.57
N GLU A 323 -1.33 -2.61 -10.47
CA GLU A 323 -1.18 -4.06 -10.34
C GLU A 323 0.24 -4.48 -10.77
N TYR A 324 0.72 -5.57 -10.19
CA TYR A 324 2.01 -6.16 -10.52
C TYR A 324 1.80 -7.50 -11.21
N THR A 325 2.47 -7.69 -12.33
CA THR A 325 2.69 -8.99 -12.94
C THR A 325 3.80 -9.74 -12.20
N GLN A 326 3.92 -11.05 -12.45
CA GLN A 326 5.03 -11.85 -11.90
C GLN A 326 6.40 -11.26 -12.29
N ALA A 327 6.55 -10.81 -13.54
CA ALA A 327 7.80 -10.22 -14.03
C ALA A 327 8.13 -8.90 -13.31
N GLU A 328 7.13 -8.04 -13.08
CA GLU A 328 7.32 -6.79 -12.34
C GLU A 328 7.64 -7.04 -10.86
N ALA A 329 7.06 -8.07 -10.25
CA ALA A 329 7.40 -8.48 -8.89
C ALA A 329 8.86 -8.95 -8.80
N ILE A 330 9.32 -9.74 -9.75
CA ILE A 330 10.73 -10.15 -9.85
C ILE A 330 11.64 -8.91 -10.02
N ALA A 331 11.27 -7.97 -10.87
CA ALA A 331 12.02 -6.72 -11.05
C ALA A 331 12.06 -5.88 -9.76
N ALA A 332 10.94 -5.80 -9.02
CA ALA A 332 10.86 -5.12 -7.73
C ALA A 332 11.79 -5.77 -6.70
N ILE A 333 11.81 -7.10 -6.60
CA ILE A 333 12.74 -7.84 -5.74
C ILE A 333 14.18 -7.49 -6.10
N GLN A 334 14.54 -7.58 -7.38
CA GLN A 334 15.91 -7.28 -7.85
C GLN A 334 16.33 -5.83 -7.58
N SER A 335 15.41 -4.87 -7.70
CA SER A 335 15.72 -3.46 -7.43
C SER A 335 15.99 -3.19 -5.95
N ASN A 336 15.36 -3.95 -5.05
CA ASN A 336 15.58 -3.86 -3.61
C ASN A 336 16.92 -4.47 -3.16
N LEU A 337 17.48 -5.41 -3.90
CA LEU A 337 18.79 -6.01 -3.62
C LEU A 337 19.97 -5.09 -3.98
N LYS A 338 19.72 -4.02 -4.74
CA LYS A 338 20.75 -3.06 -5.19
C LYS A 338 20.86 -1.83 -4.28
N LYS A 339 19.96 -1.70 -3.30
CA LYS A 339 19.94 -0.61 -2.33
C LYS A 339 20.59 -1.02 -1.03
#